data_a8fbe9a78d1ec96dfe4275403e8b687c
#
_entry.id   a8fbe9a78d1ec96dfe4275403e8b687c
#
_cell.length_a   1.000
_cell.length_b   1.000
_cell.length_c   1.000
_cell.angle_alpha   90.00
_cell.angle_beta   90.00
_cell.angle_gamma   90.00
#
_symmetry.space_group_name_H-M   'P 1'
#
loop_
_entity.id
_entity.type
_entity.pdbx_description
1 polymer ?
#
loop_
_entity_poly.entity_id
_entity_poly.type
_entity_poly.pdbx_seq_one_letter_code
_entity_poly.pdbx_strand_id
1 'polypeptide(L)'
;MRDIVFGNCLSGQKLTVGSSSPVRFLCNMGHMDSLESLDAEKRKVELAHQYGIDIIADNSITEKGPELRKWIKHNFPMMLNTVPVYACFVSMKNGTFHVNQLLDTIREHIETGSDMIVVHPCITQRLADKVEKSDRIIKITSRGGSQIYRYMQSAHMENPYYVYWQDICKMLNGTGVSIAIGLSLRAGSIADDLDPLYLEEMDIAGDLIIQAQQYNIPIVVEGVGHVQMNHIPTLLKEIKKRCYDVPIKTLGPIVSDRMLSEEHINALLGGAIAAVSGA
;
A
#
# COMPACT_ATOMS: atom_id res chain seq x y z
N MET A 1 -15.10 -11.98 4.04
CA MET A 1 -14.48 -10.69 3.74
C MET A 1 -15.58 -9.64 3.63
N ARG A 2 -15.38 -8.49 4.24
CA ARG A 2 -16.33 -7.38 4.23
C ARG A 2 -16.22 -6.62 2.90
N ASP A 3 -17.36 -6.26 2.29
CA ASP A 3 -17.35 -5.43 1.10
C ASP A 3 -17.12 -3.97 1.46
N ILE A 4 -16.30 -3.30 0.66
CA ILE A 4 -16.13 -1.84 0.70
C ILE A 4 -16.37 -1.26 -0.69
N VAL A 5 -16.88 -0.04 -0.70
CA VAL A 5 -17.01 0.77 -1.93
C VAL A 5 -16.15 2.01 -1.75
N PHE A 6 -15.31 2.29 -2.70
CA PHE A 6 -14.45 3.48 -2.68
C PHE A 6 -14.37 4.16 -4.07
N GLY A 7 -13.87 5.35 -4.08
CA GLY A 7 -13.65 6.17 -5.25
C GLY A 7 -13.79 7.64 -4.89
N ASN A 8 -12.83 8.45 -5.31
CA ASN A 8 -12.78 9.87 -5.02
C ASN A 8 -14.06 10.58 -5.52
N CYS A 9 -14.69 11.36 -4.66
CA CYS A 9 -15.92 12.08 -5.01
C CYS A 9 -15.76 13.03 -6.19
N LEU A 10 -14.53 13.49 -6.48
CA LEU A 10 -14.22 14.35 -7.64
C LEU A 10 -14.36 13.62 -8.98
N SER A 11 -14.09 12.31 -9.01
CA SER A 11 -14.21 11.52 -10.24
C SER A 11 -15.62 10.98 -10.50
N GLY A 12 -16.43 10.86 -9.45
CA GLY A 12 -17.76 10.23 -9.51
C GLY A 12 -17.71 8.71 -9.74
N GLN A 13 -16.53 8.14 -9.94
CA GLN A 13 -16.35 6.71 -10.15
C GLN A 13 -16.35 5.95 -8.82
N LYS A 14 -16.82 4.71 -8.84
CA LYS A 14 -16.86 3.84 -7.66
C LYS A 14 -16.39 2.43 -8.02
N LEU A 15 -15.62 1.84 -7.14
CA LEU A 15 -15.20 0.44 -7.24
C LEU A 15 -15.60 -0.30 -5.96
N THR A 16 -16.19 -1.49 -6.14
CA THR A 16 -16.48 -2.41 -5.03
C THR A 16 -15.40 -3.48 -4.99
N VAL A 17 -14.86 -3.71 -3.79
CA VAL A 17 -13.96 -4.82 -3.49
C VAL A 17 -14.47 -5.54 -2.25
N GLY A 18 -14.38 -6.87 -2.25
CA GLY A 18 -14.88 -7.69 -1.15
C GLY A 18 -15.46 -9.00 -1.65
N SER A 19 -16.19 -9.71 -0.76
CA SER A 19 -16.70 -11.06 -1.06
C SER A 19 -17.79 -11.11 -2.13
N SER A 20 -18.49 -10.00 -2.35
CA SER A 20 -19.57 -9.92 -3.36
C SER A 20 -19.07 -9.45 -4.74
N SER A 21 -17.79 -9.10 -4.87
CA SER A 21 -17.20 -8.61 -6.13
C SER A 21 -16.19 -9.61 -6.71
N PRO A 22 -15.97 -9.59 -8.03
CA PRO A 22 -14.87 -10.36 -8.61
C PRO A 22 -13.52 -9.85 -8.06
N VAL A 23 -12.50 -10.71 -8.16
CA VAL A 23 -11.11 -10.32 -7.85
C VAL A 23 -10.74 -9.13 -8.72
N ARG A 24 -10.18 -8.09 -8.10
CA ARG A 24 -9.75 -6.88 -8.78
C ARG A 24 -8.25 -6.92 -9.07
N PHE A 25 -7.87 -6.40 -10.21
CA PHE A 25 -6.47 -6.36 -10.63
C PHE A 25 -5.92 -4.95 -10.51
N LEU A 26 -4.78 -4.87 -9.81
CA LEU A 26 -4.02 -3.64 -9.65
C LEU A 26 -2.67 -3.79 -10.35
N CYS A 27 -2.31 -2.82 -11.19
CA CYS A 27 -1.01 -2.76 -11.84
C CYS A 27 -0.13 -1.68 -11.20
N ASN A 28 1.05 -2.09 -10.71
CA ASN A 28 2.06 -1.18 -10.20
C ASN A 28 2.86 -0.59 -11.35
N MET A 29 2.99 0.72 -11.37
CA MET A 29 3.82 1.46 -12.29
C MET A 29 4.26 2.78 -11.65
N GLY A 30 5.02 3.57 -12.36
CA GLY A 30 5.45 4.87 -11.87
C GLY A 30 6.83 5.24 -12.39
N HIS A 31 7.05 6.51 -12.56
CA HIS A 31 8.30 7.06 -13.06
C HIS A 31 9.40 6.97 -11.99
N MET A 32 10.40 6.12 -12.24
CA MET A 32 11.43 5.76 -11.25
C MET A 32 12.76 6.45 -11.48
N ASP A 33 13.10 6.78 -12.72
CA ASP A 33 14.35 7.41 -13.09
C ASP A 33 14.07 8.71 -13.86
N SER A 34 14.71 9.79 -13.47
CA SER A 34 14.59 11.08 -14.15
C SER A 34 15.11 11.07 -15.60
N LEU A 35 15.94 10.09 -15.96
CA LEU A 35 16.45 9.88 -17.31
C LEU A 35 15.47 9.13 -18.22
N GLU A 36 14.49 8.42 -17.64
CA GLU A 36 13.46 7.73 -18.39
C GLU A 36 12.43 8.69 -18.99
N SER A 37 11.86 8.29 -20.12
CA SER A 37 10.77 9.02 -20.73
C SER A 37 9.45 8.74 -20.01
N LEU A 38 8.71 9.79 -19.68
CA LEU A 38 7.35 9.65 -19.15
C LEU A 38 6.42 8.93 -20.13
N ASP A 39 6.67 8.99 -21.42
CA ASP A 39 5.88 8.30 -22.44
C ASP A 39 6.01 6.78 -22.35
N ALA A 40 7.11 6.27 -21.80
CA ALA A 40 7.22 4.84 -21.51
C ALA A 40 6.21 4.41 -20.44
N GLU A 41 6.07 5.21 -19.39
CA GLU A 41 5.07 4.95 -18.34
C GLU A 41 3.64 5.12 -18.86
N LYS A 42 3.38 6.13 -19.69
CA LYS A 42 2.08 6.33 -20.35
C LYS A 42 1.68 5.12 -21.19
N ARG A 43 2.59 4.55 -21.99
CA ARG A 43 2.34 3.31 -22.76
C ARG A 43 2.00 2.11 -21.88
N LYS A 44 2.64 1.99 -20.69
CA LYS A 44 2.29 0.92 -19.72
C LYS A 44 0.86 1.08 -19.20
N VAL A 45 0.42 2.32 -18.94
CA VAL A 45 -0.96 2.62 -18.53
C VAL A 45 -1.96 2.27 -19.62
N GLU A 46 -1.68 2.66 -20.87
CA GLU A 46 -2.51 2.31 -22.04
C GLU A 46 -2.66 0.79 -22.18
N LEU A 47 -1.57 0.06 -22.04
CA LEU A 47 -1.56 -1.39 -22.09
C LEU A 47 -2.37 -1.99 -20.95
N ALA A 48 -2.20 -1.51 -19.72
CA ALA A 48 -2.97 -1.95 -18.56
C ALA A 48 -4.48 -1.75 -18.78
N HIS A 49 -4.88 -0.61 -19.34
CA HIS A 49 -6.26 -0.34 -19.70
C HIS A 49 -6.81 -1.33 -20.74
N GLN A 50 -6.03 -1.64 -21.78
CA GLN A 50 -6.40 -2.63 -22.81
C GLN A 50 -6.63 -4.03 -22.24
N TYR A 51 -5.90 -4.39 -21.18
CA TYR A 51 -6.06 -5.66 -20.48
C TYR A 51 -7.13 -5.64 -19.37
N GLY A 52 -7.86 -4.54 -19.22
CA GLY A 52 -8.96 -4.44 -18.26
C GLY A 52 -8.52 -4.37 -16.80
N ILE A 53 -7.37 -3.77 -16.52
CA ILE A 53 -6.91 -3.52 -15.15
C ILE A 53 -7.84 -2.53 -14.46
N ASP A 54 -8.26 -2.84 -13.24
CA ASP A 54 -9.20 -2.01 -12.46
C ASP A 54 -8.52 -0.80 -11.82
N ILE A 55 -7.28 -0.97 -11.35
CA ILE A 55 -6.58 0.01 -10.50
C ILE A 55 -5.14 0.20 -10.99
N ILE A 56 -4.73 1.44 -11.18
CA ILE A 56 -3.32 1.82 -11.39
C ILE A 56 -2.74 2.29 -10.06
N ALA A 57 -1.63 1.68 -9.64
CA ALA A 57 -0.86 2.17 -8.51
C ALA A 57 0.33 2.98 -9.02
N ASP A 58 0.27 4.29 -8.84
CA ASP A 58 1.39 5.20 -9.13
C ASP A 58 2.40 5.18 -7.97
N ASN A 59 3.51 4.54 -8.22
CA ASN A 59 4.65 4.43 -7.32
C ASN A 59 5.80 5.39 -7.71
N SER A 60 5.52 6.47 -8.44
CA SER A 60 6.52 7.43 -8.90
C SER A 60 7.34 8.00 -7.76
N ILE A 61 8.66 8.06 -7.97
CA ILE A 61 9.65 8.62 -7.05
C ILE A 61 10.43 9.79 -7.69
N THR A 62 9.87 10.42 -8.70
CA THR A 62 10.45 11.59 -9.39
C THR A 62 9.44 12.73 -9.44
N GLU A 63 9.91 13.92 -9.81
CA GLU A 63 9.08 15.12 -9.98
C GLU A 63 8.04 15.01 -11.09
N LYS A 64 8.13 13.97 -11.95
CA LYS A 64 7.14 13.69 -13.01
C LYS A 64 5.89 12.94 -12.53
N GLY A 65 5.88 12.45 -11.29
CA GLY A 65 4.73 11.73 -10.73
C GLY A 65 3.41 12.52 -10.81
N PRO A 66 3.34 13.80 -10.40
CA PRO A 66 2.11 14.59 -10.51
C PRO A 66 1.59 14.73 -11.95
N GLU A 67 2.47 14.84 -12.94
CA GLU A 67 2.08 14.89 -14.36
C GLU A 67 1.45 13.55 -14.79
N LEU A 68 2.08 12.42 -14.43
CA LEU A 68 1.57 11.09 -14.75
C LEU A 68 0.19 10.86 -14.13
N ARG A 69 -0.01 11.19 -12.85
CA ARG A 69 -1.30 11.05 -12.16
C ARG A 69 -2.42 11.84 -12.83
N LYS A 70 -2.17 13.12 -13.14
CA LYS A 70 -3.13 13.98 -13.85
C LYS A 70 -3.48 13.40 -15.22
N TRP A 71 -2.47 12.92 -15.96
CA TRP A 71 -2.70 12.33 -17.28
C TRP A 71 -3.52 11.04 -17.17
N ILE A 72 -3.27 10.16 -16.20
CA ILE A 72 -4.06 8.95 -15.95
C ILE A 72 -5.53 9.31 -15.70
N LYS A 73 -5.79 10.21 -14.75
CA LYS A 73 -7.17 10.58 -14.37
C LYS A 73 -7.92 11.29 -15.48
N HIS A 74 -7.23 11.99 -16.38
CA HIS A 74 -7.86 12.66 -17.52
C HIS A 74 -8.24 11.69 -18.65
N ASN A 75 -7.45 10.64 -18.88
CA ASN A 75 -7.58 9.81 -20.07
C ASN A 75 -8.25 8.45 -19.81
N PHE A 76 -8.32 7.98 -18.57
CA PHE A 76 -8.77 6.62 -18.26
C PHE A 76 -9.76 6.58 -17.10
N PRO A 77 -10.72 5.62 -17.13
CA PRO A 77 -11.68 5.41 -16.06
C PRO A 77 -11.13 4.54 -14.91
N MET A 78 -9.87 4.14 -14.97
CA MET A 78 -9.26 3.30 -13.93
C MET A 78 -9.14 4.05 -12.61
N MET A 79 -9.27 3.31 -11.50
CA MET A 79 -9.02 3.87 -10.17
C MET A 79 -7.52 4.15 -10.00
N LEU A 80 -7.20 5.22 -9.28
CA LEU A 80 -5.82 5.62 -9.01
C LEU A 80 -5.47 5.38 -7.54
N ASN A 81 -4.50 4.50 -7.32
CA ASN A 81 -3.87 4.29 -6.01
C ASN A 81 -2.53 5.02 -5.97
N THR A 82 -2.24 5.73 -4.89
CA THR A 82 -1.00 6.51 -4.76
C THR A 82 -0.33 6.30 -3.41
N VAL A 83 0.97 6.65 -3.33
CA VAL A 83 1.79 6.49 -2.12
C VAL A 83 2.35 7.85 -1.71
N PRO A 84 1.64 8.65 -0.87
CA PRO A 84 2.03 10.03 -0.56
C PRO A 84 3.46 10.17 -0.03
N VAL A 85 3.94 9.23 0.80
CA VAL A 85 5.29 9.27 1.34
C VAL A 85 6.38 9.29 0.26
N TYR A 86 6.14 8.73 -0.92
CA TYR A 86 7.11 8.76 -2.01
C TYR A 86 7.32 10.18 -2.54
N ALA A 87 6.26 10.96 -2.70
CA ALA A 87 6.36 12.36 -3.10
C ALA A 87 7.06 13.21 -2.03
N CYS A 88 6.84 12.93 -0.74
CA CYS A 88 7.59 13.59 0.32
C CYS A 88 9.10 13.37 0.18
N PHE A 89 9.54 12.14 -0.16
CA PHE A 89 10.95 11.84 -0.32
C PHE A 89 11.56 12.47 -1.57
N VAL A 90 10.81 12.67 -2.65
CA VAL A 90 11.26 13.39 -3.86
C VAL A 90 11.60 14.86 -3.53
N SER A 91 10.81 15.49 -2.68
CA SER A 91 10.97 16.91 -2.33
C SER A 91 11.89 17.15 -1.13
N MET A 92 12.51 16.10 -0.57
CA MET A 92 13.38 16.21 0.61
C MET A 92 14.65 17.01 0.30
N LYS A 93 14.87 18.02 1.12
CA LYS A 93 16.17 18.68 1.24
C LYS A 93 16.83 18.17 2.54
N ASN A 94 18.06 17.65 2.45
CA ASN A 94 18.86 17.15 3.59
C ASN A 94 18.30 15.89 4.32
N GLY A 95 17.58 15.02 3.64
CA GLY A 95 17.24 13.70 4.19
C GLY A 95 16.12 13.66 5.24
N THR A 96 15.46 14.78 5.53
CA THR A 96 14.30 14.87 6.45
C THR A 96 13.14 15.60 5.79
N PHE A 97 11.92 15.28 6.21
CA PHE A 97 10.72 16.04 5.84
C PHE A 97 10.00 16.52 7.13
N HIS A 98 9.23 17.59 7.02
CA HIS A 98 8.37 18.01 8.10
C HIS A 98 7.03 17.28 8.02
N VAL A 99 6.45 16.96 9.18
CA VAL A 99 5.15 16.27 9.25
C VAL A 99 4.06 17.02 8.47
N ASN A 100 4.06 18.34 8.51
CA ASN A 100 3.12 19.14 7.73
C ASN A 100 3.25 18.88 6.23
N GLN A 101 4.44 18.64 5.71
CA GLN A 101 4.66 18.28 4.32
C GLN A 101 3.97 16.94 3.97
N LEU A 102 4.02 15.96 4.88
CA LEU A 102 3.32 14.68 4.68
C LEU A 102 1.80 14.89 4.61
N LEU A 103 1.24 15.66 5.54
CA LEU A 103 -0.19 15.95 5.58
C LEU A 103 -0.65 16.76 4.36
N ASP A 104 0.14 17.74 3.94
CA ASP A 104 -0.13 18.53 2.72
C ASP A 104 -0.04 17.67 1.45
N THR A 105 0.92 16.74 1.39
CA THR A 105 1.02 15.79 0.27
C THR A 105 -0.18 14.85 0.22
N ILE A 106 -0.67 14.37 1.37
CA ILE A 106 -1.90 13.56 1.41
C ILE A 106 -3.08 14.37 0.84
N ARG A 107 -3.24 15.63 1.27
CA ARG A 107 -4.28 16.54 0.79
C ARG A 107 -4.18 16.75 -0.72
N GLU A 108 -2.97 17.02 -1.24
CA GLU A 108 -2.73 17.16 -2.68
C GLU A 108 -3.14 15.91 -3.45
N HIS A 109 -2.79 14.71 -2.96
CA HIS A 109 -3.18 13.46 -3.63
C HIS A 109 -4.70 13.28 -3.68
N ILE A 110 -5.42 13.63 -2.61
CA ILE A 110 -6.89 13.60 -2.60
C ILE A 110 -7.46 14.60 -3.61
N GLU A 111 -6.99 15.84 -3.60
CA GLU A 111 -7.44 16.92 -4.47
C GLU A 111 -7.12 16.68 -5.95
N THR A 112 -6.07 15.93 -6.24
CA THR A 112 -5.68 15.54 -7.60
C THR A 112 -6.34 14.26 -8.11
N GLY A 113 -7.26 13.68 -7.33
CA GLY A 113 -8.14 12.60 -7.78
C GLY A 113 -7.66 11.19 -7.44
N SER A 114 -6.76 11.02 -6.47
CA SER A 114 -6.45 9.67 -5.96
C SER A 114 -7.69 9.04 -5.36
N ASP A 115 -7.96 7.79 -5.71
CA ASP A 115 -9.11 7.01 -5.22
C ASP A 115 -8.73 6.14 -4.02
N MET A 116 -7.44 5.85 -3.87
CA MET A 116 -6.85 5.10 -2.76
C MET A 116 -5.48 5.67 -2.43
N ILE A 117 -5.15 5.79 -1.16
CA ILE A 117 -3.80 6.16 -0.71
C ILE A 117 -3.18 5.05 0.13
N VAL A 118 -1.93 4.72 -0.12
CA VAL A 118 -1.16 3.77 0.72
C VAL A 118 -0.46 4.55 1.82
N VAL A 119 -0.65 4.12 3.05
CA VAL A 119 -0.01 4.67 4.24
C VAL A 119 0.62 3.55 5.08
N HIS A 120 1.67 3.85 5.83
CA HIS A 120 2.41 2.86 6.62
C HIS A 120 2.43 3.24 8.10
N PRO A 121 1.29 3.19 8.80
CA PRO A 121 1.17 3.68 10.17
C PRO A 121 1.64 2.68 11.23
N CYS A 122 1.79 1.40 10.89
CA CYS A 122 1.87 0.32 11.88
C CYS A 122 3.27 0.07 12.44
N ILE A 123 4.34 0.55 11.75
CA ILE A 123 5.70 0.50 12.29
C ILE A 123 5.88 1.59 13.34
N THR A 124 5.54 1.29 14.60
CA THR A 124 5.76 2.19 15.75
C THR A 124 7.19 2.11 16.24
N GLN A 125 7.66 3.09 17.04
CA GLN A 125 9.00 3.04 17.62
C GLN A 125 9.21 1.75 18.43
N ARG A 126 8.22 1.36 19.23
CA ARG A 126 8.26 0.11 20.00
C ARG A 126 8.46 -1.13 19.12
N LEU A 127 7.74 -1.19 18.00
CA LEU A 127 7.86 -2.32 17.06
C LEU A 127 9.18 -2.26 16.30
N ALA A 128 9.63 -1.08 15.90
CA ALA A 128 10.91 -0.85 15.25
C ALA A 128 12.09 -1.34 16.11
N ASP A 129 12.07 -1.03 17.41
CA ASP A 129 13.11 -1.47 18.36
C ASP A 129 13.18 -3.02 18.50
N LYS A 130 12.03 -3.70 18.38
CA LYS A 130 11.99 -5.17 18.36
C LYS A 130 12.53 -5.73 17.04
N VAL A 131 12.17 -5.11 15.92
CA VAL A 131 12.63 -5.49 14.57
C VAL A 131 14.15 -5.42 14.49
N GLU A 132 14.77 -4.36 14.99
CA GLU A 132 16.23 -4.22 15.03
C GLU A 132 16.93 -5.39 15.74
N LYS A 133 16.34 -5.87 16.83
CA LYS A 133 16.87 -6.96 17.66
C LYS A 133 16.46 -8.36 17.19
N SER A 134 15.63 -8.47 16.17
CA SER A 134 15.13 -9.74 15.67
C SER A 134 16.14 -10.45 14.76
N ASP A 135 15.90 -11.73 14.51
CA ASP A 135 16.70 -12.53 13.56
C ASP A 135 16.11 -12.52 12.14
N ARG A 136 15.18 -11.59 11.83
CA ARG A 136 14.62 -11.48 10.49
C ARG A 136 15.72 -11.26 9.46
N ILE A 137 15.63 -11.99 8.35
CA ILE A 137 16.55 -11.85 7.21
C ILE A 137 16.36 -10.46 6.57
N ILE A 138 15.11 -10.07 6.34
CA ILE A 138 14.76 -8.73 5.85
C ILE A 138 13.98 -7.99 6.94
N LYS A 139 14.64 -7.04 7.58
CA LYS A 139 14.05 -6.30 8.71
C LYS A 139 12.73 -5.62 8.34
N ILE A 140 12.72 -4.83 7.26
CA ILE A 140 11.54 -4.11 6.75
C ILE A 140 11.53 -4.22 5.24
N THR A 141 10.53 -4.88 4.69
CA THR A 141 10.42 -5.15 3.25
C THR A 141 9.77 -4.00 2.49
N SER A 142 8.77 -3.37 3.09
CA SER A 142 8.04 -2.29 2.43
C SER A 142 8.92 -1.07 2.16
N ARG A 143 8.97 -0.59 0.92
CA ARG A 143 9.67 0.66 0.59
C ARG A 143 9.13 1.84 1.41
N GLY A 144 7.81 2.04 1.46
CA GLY A 144 7.20 3.11 2.23
C GLY A 144 7.44 2.95 3.73
N GLY A 145 7.32 1.73 4.25
CA GLY A 145 7.63 1.43 5.65
C GLY A 145 9.10 1.69 6.01
N SER A 146 10.04 1.31 5.14
CA SER A 146 11.47 1.55 5.37
C SER A 146 11.82 3.05 5.31
N GLN A 147 11.12 3.82 4.49
CA GLN A 147 11.28 5.28 4.44
C GLN A 147 10.77 5.93 5.73
N ILE A 148 9.60 5.53 6.22
CA ILE A 148 9.07 6.01 7.52
C ILE A 148 10.01 5.62 8.65
N TYR A 149 10.51 4.38 8.64
CA TYR A 149 11.48 3.94 9.65
C TYR A 149 12.75 4.82 9.63
N ARG A 150 13.31 5.12 8.46
CA ARG A 150 14.45 6.06 8.34
C ARG A 150 14.13 7.42 8.93
N TYR A 151 12.94 7.96 8.63
CA TYR A 151 12.49 9.22 9.21
C TYR A 151 12.47 9.15 10.73
N MET A 152 11.88 8.10 11.31
CA MET A 152 11.81 7.91 12.75
C MET A 152 13.20 7.89 13.39
N GLN A 153 14.15 7.18 12.78
CA GLN A 153 15.53 7.12 13.27
C GLN A 153 16.26 8.46 13.16
N SER A 154 16.13 9.17 12.04
CA SER A 154 16.83 10.44 11.81
C SER A 154 16.24 11.61 12.61
N ALA A 155 14.94 11.61 12.80
CA ALA A 155 14.23 12.67 13.53
C ALA A 155 14.09 12.38 15.04
N HIS A 156 14.40 11.15 15.49
CA HIS A 156 14.13 10.66 16.85
C HIS A 156 12.65 10.85 17.25
N MET A 157 11.74 10.55 16.34
CA MET A 157 10.30 10.75 16.52
C MET A 157 9.52 9.48 16.20
N GLU A 158 8.31 9.38 16.74
CA GLU A 158 7.37 8.33 16.41
C GLU A 158 6.89 8.45 14.95
N ASN A 159 6.41 7.35 14.41
CA ASN A 159 5.82 7.26 13.07
C ASN A 159 4.75 8.37 12.86
N PRO A 160 4.95 9.30 11.91
CA PRO A 160 4.02 10.40 11.72
C PRO A 160 2.62 9.95 11.26
N TYR A 161 2.51 8.86 10.50
CA TYR A 161 1.21 8.29 10.14
C TYR A 161 0.46 7.77 11.37
N TYR A 162 1.17 7.18 12.33
CA TYR A 162 0.58 6.70 13.57
C TYR A 162 0.12 7.85 14.47
N VAL A 163 0.99 8.85 14.68
CA VAL A 163 0.70 10.02 15.53
C VAL A 163 -0.48 10.83 14.98
N TYR A 164 -0.53 11.07 13.69
CA TYR A 164 -1.55 11.89 13.03
C TYR A 164 -2.67 11.07 12.39
N TRP A 165 -2.86 9.80 12.84
CA TRP A 165 -3.86 8.90 12.25
C TRP A 165 -5.26 9.51 12.21
N GLN A 166 -5.71 10.09 13.33
CA GLN A 166 -7.04 10.69 13.41
C GLN A 166 -7.19 11.91 12.50
N ASP A 167 -6.14 12.71 12.33
CA ASP A 167 -6.18 13.89 11.46
C ASP A 167 -6.24 13.48 9.98
N ILE A 168 -5.53 12.41 9.62
CA ILE A 168 -5.65 11.78 8.29
C ILE A 168 -7.06 11.26 8.07
N CYS A 169 -7.65 10.57 9.04
CA CYS A 169 -9.03 10.10 8.95
C CYS A 169 -10.04 11.25 8.80
N LYS A 170 -9.89 12.34 9.56
CA LYS A 170 -10.73 13.53 9.42
C LYS A 170 -10.61 14.14 8.02
N MET A 171 -9.39 14.22 7.47
CA MET A 171 -9.13 14.75 6.13
C MET A 171 -9.81 13.92 5.04
N LEU A 172 -9.87 12.60 5.21
CA LEU A 172 -10.47 11.66 4.25
C LEU A 172 -11.99 11.53 4.39
N ASN A 173 -12.56 11.94 5.52
CA ASN A 173 -13.98 11.79 5.78
C ASN A 173 -14.81 12.52 4.70
N GLY A 174 -15.74 11.81 4.09
CA GLY A 174 -16.63 12.32 3.03
C GLY A 174 -15.99 12.40 1.63
N THR A 175 -14.68 12.13 1.46
CA THR A 175 -14.02 12.18 0.14
C THR A 175 -14.29 10.94 -0.71
N GLY A 176 -14.66 9.83 -0.11
CA GLY A 176 -14.79 8.53 -0.76
C GLY A 176 -13.44 7.82 -1.05
N VAL A 177 -12.33 8.45 -0.71
CA VAL A 177 -10.99 7.86 -0.88
C VAL A 177 -10.76 6.76 0.14
N SER A 178 -10.22 5.63 -0.31
CA SER A 178 -9.83 4.49 0.54
C SER A 178 -8.43 4.68 1.10
N ILE A 179 -8.20 4.14 2.30
CA ILE A 179 -6.85 3.91 2.83
C ILE A 179 -6.45 2.46 2.57
N ALA A 180 -5.29 2.25 1.97
CA ALA A 180 -4.58 0.98 2.01
C ALA A 180 -3.51 1.04 3.11
N ILE A 181 -3.72 0.29 4.20
CA ILE A 181 -2.72 0.17 5.27
C ILE A 181 -1.64 -0.79 4.78
N GLY A 182 -0.48 -0.25 4.45
CA GLY A 182 0.68 -1.02 4.03
C GLY A 182 1.39 -1.64 5.23
N LEU A 183 1.33 -2.97 5.36
CA LEU A 183 2.06 -3.69 6.39
C LEU A 183 3.55 -3.69 6.03
N SER A 184 4.35 -3.06 6.86
CA SER A 184 5.79 -2.81 6.63
C SER A 184 6.63 -4.05 6.82
N LEU A 185 6.19 -4.94 7.73
CA LEU A 185 6.87 -6.16 8.14
C LEU A 185 6.40 -7.41 7.37
N ARG A 186 5.57 -7.23 6.31
CA ARG A 186 5.34 -8.37 5.41
C ARG A 186 6.67 -8.99 5.03
N ALA A 187 6.76 -10.32 4.99
CA ALA A 187 8.04 -10.98 4.79
C ALA A 187 8.70 -10.60 3.46
N GLY A 188 10.00 -10.38 3.48
CA GLY A 188 10.85 -10.15 2.30
C GLY A 188 11.67 -11.38 1.91
N SER A 189 11.54 -12.45 2.69
CA SER A 189 12.05 -13.79 2.44
C SER A 189 11.03 -14.81 2.93
N ILE A 190 10.90 -15.94 2.26
CA ILE A 190 10.02 -17.04 2.71
C ILE A 190 10.43 -17.61 4.07
N ALA A 191 11.65 -17.33 4.54
CA ALA A 191 12.12 -17.73 5.88
C ALA A 191 11.54 -16.86 7.00
N ASP A 192 11.05 -15.66 6.68
CA ASP A 192 10.44 -14.71 7.62
C ASP A 192 8.90 -14.78 7.57
N ASP A 193 8.30 -15.74 6.87
CA ASP A 193 6.84 -15.84 6.79
C ASP A 193 6.24 -16.17 8.18
N LEU A 194 5.03 -15.68 8.45
CA LEU A 194 4.33 -15.86 9.74
C LEU A 194 5.13 -15.41 10.99
N ASP A 195 6.07 -14.52 10.80
CA ASP A 195 6.88 -13.93 11.86
C ASP A 195 6.02 -13.29 12.97
N PRO A 196 6.33 -13.49 14.26
CA PRO A 196 5.57 -12.88 15.36
C PRO A 196 5.50 -11.35 15.32
N LEU A 197 6.53 -10.66 14.82
CA LEU A 197 6.52 -9.20 14.68
C LEU A 197 5.58 -8.74 13.57
N TYR A 198 5.45 -9.52 12.52
CA TYR A 198 4.45 -9.26 11.48
C TYR A 198 3.03 -9.44 12.01
N LEU A 199 2.79 -10.43 12.87
CA LEU A 199 1.50 -10.60 13.55
C LEU A 199 1.21 -9.43 14.50
N GLU A 200 2.21 -8.92 15.23
CA GLU A 200 2.07 -7.73 16.08
C GLU A 200 1.75 -6.47 15.24
N GLU A 201 2.36 -6.32 14.06
CA GLU A 201 2.02 -5.23 13.14
C GLU A 201 0.55 -5.30 12.68
N MET A 202 0.04 -6.49 12.43
CA MET A 202 -1.38 -6.68 12.08
C MET A 202 -2.32 -6.30 13.23
N ASP A 203 -1.95 -6.56 14.47
CA ASP A 203 -2.76 -6.15 15.63
C ASP A 203 -2.82 -4.61 15.72
N ILE A 204 -1.71 -3.92 15.50
CA ILE A 204 -1.68 -2.45 15.40
C ILE A 204 -2.56 -1.96 14.25
N ALA A 205 -2.50 -2.61 13.10
CA ALA A 205 -3.37 -2.28 11.96
C ALA A 205 -4.84 -2.45 12.32
N GLY A 206 -5.20 -3.49 13.06
CA GLY A 206 -6.55 -3.72 13.56
C GLY A 206 -7.07 -2.56 14.41
N ASP A 207 -6.27 -2.10 15.38
CA ASP A 207 -6.62 -0.96 16.22
C ASP A 207 -6.86 0.32 15.40
N LEU A 208 -6.04 0.55 14.39
CA LEU A 208 -6.18 1.70 13.50
C LEU A 208 -7.41 1.58 12.59
N ILE A 209 -7.74 0.38 12.13
CA ILE A 209 -8.97 0.10 11.35
C ILE A 209 -10.21 0.45 12.16
N ILE A 210 -10.29 0.05 13.43
CA ILE A 210 -11.42 0.40 14.31
C ILE A 210 -11.57 1.91 14.44
N GLN A 211 -10.46 2.63 14.63
CA GLN A 211 -10.51 4.09 14.70
C GLN A 211 -11.00 4.72 13.40
N ALA A 212 -10.54 4.25 12.25
CA ALA A 212 -10.93 4.77 10.93
C ALA A 212 -12.42 4.49 10.60
N GLN A 213 -12.99 3.41 11.14
CA GLN A 213 -14.42 3.12 10.98
C GLN A 213 -15.33 4.22 11.53
N GLN A 214 -14.88 4.95 12.56
CA GLN A 214 -15.64 6.07 13.13
C GLN A 214 -15.80 7.24 12.13
N TYR A 215 -14.97 7.29 11.11
CA TYR A 215 -14.97 8.29 10.05
C TYR A 215 -15.54 7.76 8.72
N ASN A 216 -16.10 6.52 8.70
CA ASN A 216 -16.60 5.85 7.50
C ASN A 216 -15.56 5.73 6.38
N ILE A 217 -14.28 5.59 6.71
CA ILE A 217 -13.21 5.43 5.73
C ILE A 217 -13.21 3.99 5.19
N PRO A 218 -13.28 3.78 3.88
CA PRO A 218 -13.03 2.47 3.28
C PRO A 218 -11.57 2.06 3.51
N ILE A 219 -11.35 0.88 4.10
CA ILE A 219 -10.00 0.38 4.41
C ILE A 219 -9.72 -0.91 3.64
N VAL A 220 -8.51 -0.98 3.10
CA VAL A 220 -7.87 -2.19 2.56
C VAL A 220 -6.58 -2.42 3.32
N VAL A 221 -6.20 -3.65 3.58
CA VAL A 221 -4.87 -3.98 4.11
C VAL A 221 -3.99 -4.46 2.96
N GLU A 222 -2.84 -3.83 2.79
CA GLU A 222 -1.81 -4.26 1.87
C GLU A 222 -0.80 -5.14 2.61
N GLY A 223 -0.92 -6.44 2.38
CA GLY A 223 -0.09 -7.44 3.04
C GLY A 223 0.32 -8.55 2.10
N VAL A 224 0.83 -9.64 2.71
CA VAL A 224 1.38 -10.82 2.07
C VAL A 224 2.59 -10.44 1.20
N GLY A 225 3.75 -10.78 1.64
CA GLY A 225 5.01 -10.64 0.90
C GLY A 225 5.48 -12.00 0.38
N HIS A 226 6.71 -12.32 0.73
CA HIS A 226 7.30 -13.64 0.49
C HIS A 226 6.73 -14.65 1.49
N VAL A 227 6.14 -15.72 1.00
CA VAL A 227 5.47 -16.72 1.85
C VAL A 227 5.48 -18.08 1.18
N GLN A 228 5.74 -19.13 1.95
CA GLN A 228 5.64 -20.49 1.44
C GLN A 228 4.21 -20.76 0.94
N MET A 229 4.12 -21.44 -0.19
CA MET A 229 2.85 -21.63 -0.91
C MET A 229 1.74 -22.23 -0.03
N ASN A 230 2.10 -23.21 0.82
CA ASN A 230 1.19 -23.87 1.75
C ASN A 230 0.80 -22.98 2.96
N HIS A 231 1.54 -21.89 3.23
CA HIS A 231 1.25 -20.95 4.33
C HIS A 231 0.33 -19.80 3.90
N ILE A 232 0.13 -19.56 2.58
CA ILE A 232 -0.72 -18.47 2.09
C ILE A 232 -2.11 -18.48 2.73
N PRO A 233 -2.87 -19.61 2.76
CA PRO A 233 -4.21 -19.63 3.37
C PRO A 233 -4.18 -19.28 4.85
N THR A 234 -3.17 -19.75 5.59
CA THR A 234 -3.00 -19.47 7.02
C THR A 234 -2.71 -17.99 7.26
N LEU A 235 -1.80 -17.42 6.49
CA LEU A 235 -1.45 -16.00 6.61
C LEU A 235 -2.65 -15.08 6.29
N LEU A 236 -3.39 -15.37 5.21
CA LEU A 236 -4.60 -14.62 4.89
C LEU A 236 -5.66 -14.71 5.99
N LYS A 237 -5.81 -15.88 6.61
CA LYS A 237 -6.72 -16.06 7.75
C LYS A 237 -6.28 -15.20 8.96
N GLU A 238 -4.98 -15.13 9.25
CA GLU A 238 -4.46 -14.28 10.32
C GLU A 238 -4.68 -12.79 10.03
N ILE A 239 -4.43 -12.33 8.78
CA ILE A 239 -4.72 -10.95 8.38
C ILE A 239 -6.21 -10.63 8.57
N LYS A 240 -7.10 -11.48 8.04
CA LYS A 240 -8.55 -11.27 8.17
C LYS A 240 -9.00 -11.20 9.63
N LYS A 241 -8.53 -12.12 10.46
CA LYS A 241 -8.86 -12.18 11.87
C LYS A 241 -8.45 -10.92 12.62
N ARG A 242 -7.19 -10.45 12.41
CA ARG A 242 -6.61 -9.32 13.12
C ARG A 242 -7.05 -7.98 12.57
N CYS A 243 -7.32 -7.90 11.26
CA CYS A 243 -7.73 -6.69 10.56
C CYS A 243 -9.24 -6.63 10.28
N TYR A 244 -10.07 -7.31 11.09
CA TYR A 244 -11.54 -7.22 11.06
C TYR A 244 -12.17 -7.49 9.69
N ASP A 245 -11.61 -8.45 8.97
CA ASP A 245 -12.12 -8.97 7.70
C ASP A 245 -12.26 -7.92 6.57
N VAL A 246 -11.47 -6.83 6.64
CA VAL A 246 -11.37 -5.88 5.54
C VAL A 246 -10.71 -6.52 4.31
N PRO A 247 -10.95 -6.02 3.09
CA PRO A 247 -10.31 -6.55 1.88
C PRO A 247 -8.79 -6.51 1.97
N ILE A 248 -8.17 -7.54 1.38
CA ILE A 248 -6.71 -7.70 1.36
C ILE A 248 -6.21 -7.41 -0.05
N LYS A 249 -5.28 -6.50 -0.15
CA LYS A 249 -4.50 -6.24 -1.36
C LYS A 249 -3.18 -7.02 -1.24
N THR A 250 -2.96 -7.97 -2.13
CA THR A 250 -1.73 -8.76 -2.15
C THR A 250 -0.72 -8.20 -3.15
N LEU A 251 0.55 -8.36 -2.85
CA LEU A 251 1.66 -8.03 -3.75
C LEU A 251 2.31 -9.33 -4.26
N GLY A 252 1.61 -10.06 -5.05
CA GLY A 252 1.91 -11.43 -5.38
C GLY A 252 0.89 -12.33 -4.70
N PRO A 253 1.15 -13.17 -3.69
CA PRO A 253 2.39 -13.41 -2.90
C PRO A 253 3.56 -13.98 -3.68
N ILE A 254 4.76 -13.78 -3.15
CA ILE A 254 6.00 -14.34 -3.71
C ILE A 254 6.28 -15.68 -3.03
N VAL A 255 6.13 -16.78 -3.77
CA VAL A 255 6.15 -18.14 -3.22
C VAL A 255 7.53 -18.80 -3.20
N SER A 256 8.55 -18.17 -3.80
CA SER A 256 9.93 -18.66 -3.85
C SER A 256 10.93 -17.52 -3.94
N ASP A 257 12.00 -17.61 -3.16
CA ASP A 257 13.12 -16.65 -3.20
C ASP A 257 14.18 -17.00 -4.28
N ARG A 258 13.93 -18.05 -5.08
CA ARG A 258 14.89 -18.60 -6.05
C ARG A 258 14.54 -18.33 -7.52
N MET A 259 13.40 -17.71 -7.79
CA MET A 259 12.91 -17.51 -9.16
C MET A 259 13.36 -16.14 -9.71
N LEU A 260 14.65 -15.94 -9.86
CA LEU A 260 15.21 -14.74 -10.46
C LEU A 260 14.78 -14.63 -11.92
N SER A 261 14.36 -13.44 -12.33
CA SER A 261 13.81 -13.12 -13.68
C SER A 261 12.48 -13.80 -14.02
N GLU A 262 11.89 -14.55 -13.08
CA GLU A 262 10.59 -15.21 -13.23
C GLU A 262 9.57 -14.73 -12.19
N GLU A 263 9.72 -13.50 -11.74
CA GLU A 263 8.87 -12.89 -10.69
C GLU A 263 7.40 -12.90 -11.10
N HIS A 264 7.08 -12.75 -12.37
CA HIS A 264 5.71 -12.77 -12.88
C HIS A 264 5.05 -14.16 -12.70
N ILE A 265 5.79 -15.26 -12.89
CA ILE A 265 5.29 -16.63 -12.64
C ILE A 265 5.09 -16.82 -11.14
N ASN A 266 6.08 -16.39 -10.33
CA ASN A 266 6.05 -16.47 -8.89
C ASN A 266 4.83 -15.72 -8.31
N ALA A 267 4.61 -14.49 -8.75
CA ALA A 267 3.47 -13.68 -8.36
C ALA A 267 2.12 -14.25 -8.84
N LEU A 268 2.07 -14.83 -10.04
CA LEU A 268 0.86 -15.47 -10.58
C LEU A 268 0.44 -16.67 -9.72
N LEU A 269 1.39 -17.55 -9.38
CA LEU A 269 1.12 -18.71 -8.51
C LEU A 269 0.59 -18.28 -7.15
N GLY A 270 1.29 -17.37 -6.50
CA GLY A 270 0.89 -16.86 -5.20
C GLY A 270 -0.46 -16.11 -5.25
N GLY A 271 -0.65 -15.29 -6.28
CA GLY A 271 -1.88 -14.54 -6.49
C GLY A 271 -3.09 -15.43 -6.72
N ALA A 272 -2.94 -16.51 -7.50
CA ALA A 272 -4.00 -17.48 -7.72
C ALA A 272 -4.42 -18.18 -6.41
N ILE A 273 -3.43 -18.62 -5.61
CA ILE A 273 -3.70 -19.24 -4.31
C ILE A 273 -4.35 -18.23 -3.35
N ALA A 274 -3.87 -16.99 -3.32
CA ALA A 274 -4.44 -15.94 -2.48
C ALA A 274 -5.91 -15.67 -2.86
N ALA A 275 -6.21 -15.55 -4.16
CA ALA A 275 -7.57 -15.32 -4.65
C ALA A 275 -8.54 -16.44 -4.25
N VAL A 276 -8.17 -17.70 -4.42
CA VAL A 276 -9.03 -18.84 -4.02
C VAL A 276 -9.10 -19.01 -2.51
N SER A 277 -8.17 -18.44 -1.76
CA SER A 277 -8.17 -18.40 -0.29
C SER A 277 -8.88 -17.16 0.27
N GLY A 278 -9.44 -16.32 -0.60
CA GLY A 278 -10.30 -15.19 -0.28
C GLY A 278 -9.54 -13.90 0.03
N ALA A 279 -8.45 -13.60 -0.68
CA ALA A 279 -7.82 -12.29 -0.67
C ALA A 279 -8.69 -11.29 -1.45
#